data_fe9350b7f396de6d45871595eb334061
#
_entry.id   fe9350b7f396de6d45871595eb334061
#
_cell.length_a   1.000
_cell.length_b   1.000
_cell.length_c   1.000
_cell.angle_alpha   90.00
_cell.angle_beta   90.00
_cell.angle_gamma   90.00
#
_symmetry.space_group_name_H-M   'P 1'
#
loop_
_entity.id
_entity.type
_entity.pdbx_description
1 polymer ?
#
loop_
_entity_poly.entity_id
_entity_poly.type
_entity_poly.pdbx_seq_one_letter_code
_entity_poly.pdbx_strand_id
1 'polypeptide(L)'
;MPRIAVICGTGMSAFSTTLESTTSTSSQILADSKWGVVPISVVNHDSGQVFVIDRHHSKDEARTPPHEIDHRANVHAANSCSPDLIVSVNSVGSIVESMPPGTVGIASGILDLSIKPWTFHDDDATHADRTRPFDHRYSSVCETVLAERQGNSPTGLVVAQCVGPQFES
;
A
#
# COMPACT_ATOMS: atom_id res chain seq x y z
N MET A 1 4.05 16.87 13.36
CA MET A 1 4.87 15.68 13.04
C MET A 1 4.24 14.97 11.87
N PRO A 2 5.01 14.52 10.86
CA PRO A 2 4.48 13.83 9.71
C PRO A 2 3.83 12.50 10.13
N ARG A 3 2.78 12.14 9.40
CA ARG A 3 1.96 10.94 9.62
C ARG A 3 1.89 10.18 8.31
N ILE A 4 2.41 8.97 8.27
CA ILE A 4 2.46 8.15 7.05
C ILE A 4 1.69 6.86 7.30
N ALA A 5 0.71 6.56 6.46
CA ALA A 5 0.06 5.26 6.45
C ALA A 5 0.69 4.38 5.36
N VAL A 6 1.05 3.15 5.72
CA VAL A 6 1.64 2.18 4.80
C VAL A 6 0.73 0.95 4.70
N ILE A 7 0.20 0.71 3.51
CA ILE A 7 -0.57 -0.50 3.22
C ILE A 7 0.39 -1.53 2.63
N CYS A 8 0.65 -2.59 3.38
CA CYS A 8 1.62 -3.62 3.04
C CYS A 8 0.96 -4.81 2.36
N GLY A 9 1.62 -5.35 1.34
CA GLY A 9 1.25 -6.60 0.69
C GLY A 9 2.07 -7.81 1.14
N THR A 10 2.06 -8.84 0.34
CA THR A 10 2.83 -10.08 0.56
C THR A 10 4.32 -9.78 0.71
N GLY A 11 4.98 -10.45 1.65
CA GLY A 11 6.42 -10.26 1.92
C GLY A 11 6.75 -9.13 2.90
N MET A 12 5.77 -8.34 3.34
CA MET A 12 5.96 -7.21 4.25
C MET A 12 5.37 -7.45 5.65
N SER A 13 5.05 -8.69 6.01
CA SER A 13 4.41 -9.01 7.31
C SER A 13 5.27 -8.63 8.53
N ALA A 14 6.58 -8.59 8.38
CA ALA A 14 7.52 -8.17 9.44
C ALA A 14 7.85 -6.68 9.41
N PHE A 15 7.21 -5.89 8.54
CA PHE A 15 7.60 -4.49 8.35
C PHE A 15 7.38 -3.64 9.61
N SER A 16 6.25 -3.80 10.30
CA SER A 16 6.02 -3.12 11.57
C SER A 16 7.07 -3.48 12.61
N THR A 17 7.37 -4.77 12.78
CA THR A 17 8.39 -5.25 13.72
C THR A 17 9.80 -4.72 13.38
N THR A 18 10.13 -4.63 12.10
CA THR A 18 11.39 -4.07 11.65
C THR A 18 11.50 -2.58 11.99
N LEU A 19 10.41 -1.82 11.82
CA LEU A 19 10.35 -0.41 12.21
C LEU A 19 10.47 -0.24 13.73
N GLU A 20 9.83 -1.10 14.51
CA GLU A 20 9.87 -1.09 15.98
C GLU A 20 11.28 -1.31 16.53
N SER A 21 12.05 -2.19 15.92
CA SER A 21 13.42 -2.51 16.36
C SER A 21 14.37 -1.32 16.30
N THR A 22 14.01 -0.28 15.57
CA THR A 22 14.89 0.89 15.34
C THR A 22 14.69 2.03 16.31
N THR A 23 13.54 2.21 16.98
CA THR A 23 13.42 3.41 17.87
C THR A 23 12.18 3.53 18.76
N SER A 24 11.21 2.62 18.96
CA SER A 24 10.01 3.20 19.57
C SER A 24 8.97 2.30 20.18
N THR A 25 8.02 2.95 20.83
CA THR A 25 6.80 2.33 21.35
C THR A 25 5.86 2.01 20.20
N SER A 26 5.46 0.75 20.09
CA SER A 26 4.38 0.34 19.20
C SER A 26 3.08 0.13 19.97
N SER A 27 1.98 0.39 19.32
CA SER A 27 0.64 0.07 19.80
C SER A 27 -0.20 -0.43 18.63
N GLN A 28 -1.27 -1.15 18.92
CA GLN A 28 -2.23 -1.57 17.92
C GLN A 28 -3.56 -0.87 18.17
N ILE A 29 -4.18 -0.38 17.10
CA ILE A 29 -5.53 0.17 17.09
C ILE A 29 -6.37 -0.57 16.06
N LEU A 30 -7.69 -0.49 16.19
CA LEU A 30 -8.65 -1.05 15.24
C LEU A 30 -9.41 0.08 14.56
N ALA A 31 -9.48 0.04 13.24
CA ALA A 31 -10.35 0.90 12.46
C ALA A 31 -11.60 0.11 12.06
N ASP A 32 -12.76 0.58 12.47
CA ASP A 32 -14.04 -0.02 12.14
C ASP A 32 -14.71 0.72 10.99
N SER A 33 -15.32 -0.02 10.07
CA SER A 33 -16.03 0.53 8.92
C SER A 33 -17.14 -0.42 8.44
N LYS A 34 -18.03 0.07 7.58
CA LYS A 34 -19.05 -0.79 6.93
C LYS A 34 -18.43 -1.90 6.06
N TRP A 35 -17.16 -1.81 5.73
CA TRP A 35 -16.42 -2.81 4.94
C TRP A 35 -15.62 -3.80 5.78
N GLY A 36 -15.56 -3.59 7.08
CA GLY A 36 -14.89 -4.47 8.03
C GLY A 36 -13.98 -3.74 9.02
N VAL A 37 -13.42 -4.52 9.94
CA VAL A 37 -12.50 -4.05 10.97
C VAL A 37 -11.07 -4.35 10.54
N VAL A 38 -10.22 -3.33 10.57
CA VAL A 38 -8.82 -3.42 10.13
C VAL A 38 -7.89 -3.12 11.29
N PRO A 39 -6.98 -4.05 11.66
CA PRO A 39 -5.93 -3.77 12.63
C PRO A 39 -4.85 -2.89 12.02
N ILE A 40 -4.40 -1.90 12.80
CA ILE A 40 -3.35 -0.96 12.40
C ILE A 40 -2.27 -0.99 13.47
N SER A 41 -1.05 -1.29 13.08
CA SER A 41 0.13 -1.13 13.94
C SER A 41 0.59 0.32 13.89
N VAL A 42 0.68 0.98 15.04
CA VAL A 42 1.15 2.37 15.16
C VAL A 42 2.57 2.36 15.67
N VAL A 43 3.48 2.87 14.88
CA VAL A 43 4.90 3.02 15.23
C VAL A 43 5.21 4.50 15.40
N ASN A 44 5.62 4.88 16.60
CA ASN A 44 6.01 6.26 16.91
C ASN A 44 7.52 6.39 16.75
N HIS A 45 7.97 7.37 16.02
CA HIS A 45 9.36 7.72 15.81
C HIS A 45 9.57 9.20 16.14
N ASP A 46 10.80 9.60 16.50
CA ASP A 46 11.11 11.00 16.80
C ASP A 46 10.78 11.95 15.64
N SER A 47 10.84 11.43 14.40
CA SER A 47 10.51 12.17 13.18
C SER A 47 9.04 12.14 12.78
N GLY A 48 8.17 11.31 13.40
CA GLY A 48 6.75 11.21 13.04
C GLY A 48 6.10 9.90 13.42
N GLN A 49 4.91 9.65 12.91
CA GLN A 49 4.17 8.41 13.12
C GLN A 49 4.03 7.62 11.83
N VAL A 50 4.18 6.30 11.92
CA VAL A 50 3.90 5.37 10.83
C VAL A 50 2.78 4.43 11.24
N PHE A 51 1.74 4.36 10.42
CA PHE A 51 0.59 3.47 10.57
C PHE A 51 0.72 2.34 9.56
N VAL A 52 0.93 1.13 10.04
CA VAL A 52 1.16 -0.04 9.18
C VAL A 52 -0.09 -0.90 9.14
N ILE A 53 -0.57 -1.17 7.94
CA ILE A 53 -1.74 -2.00 7.64
C ILE A 53 -1.28 -3.19 6.80
N ASP A 54 -1.39 -4.41 7.33
CA ASP A 54 -1.29 -5.61 6.50
C ASP A 54 -2.61 -5.82 5.77
N ARG A 55 -2.65 -5.64 4.45
CA ARG A 55 -3.88 -5.80 3.68
C ARG A 55 -4.46 -7.21 3.69
N HIS A 56 -3.64 -8.19 4.08
CA HIS A 56 -4.05 -9.59 4.21
C HIS A 56 -4.46 -9.97 5.64
N HIS A 57 -4.67 -8.98 6.53
CA HIS A 57 -5.09 -9.25 7.90
C HIS A 57 -6.34 -10.13 7.94
N SER A 58 -6.46 -10.95 8.99
CA SER A 58 -7.60 -11.80 9.26
C SER A 58 -7.85 -11.88 10.76
N LYS A 59 -9.06 -12.25 11.14
CA LYS A 59 -9.43 -12.44 12.55
C LYS A 59 -8.84 -13.73 13.14
N ASP A 60 -8.54 -14.72 12.31
CA ASP A 60 -8.26 -16.11 12.72
C ASP A 60 -6.82 -16.53 12.42
N GLU A 61 -5.86 -15.62 12.46
CA GLU A 61 -4.44 -15.86 12.12
C GLU A 61 -4.20 -16.34 10.67
N ALA A 62 -5.21 -16.85 9.98
CA ALA A 62 -5.14 -17.16 8.57
C ALA A 62 -5.12 -15.86 7.75
N ARG A 63 -4.24 -15.78 6.76
CA ARG A 63 -4.17 -14.59 5.89
C ARG A 63 -5.36 -14.56 4.94
N THR A 64 -5.98 -13.41 4.79
CA THR A 64 -7.06 -13.21 3.81
C THR A 64 -6.51 -13.41 2.40
N PRO A 65 -7.12 -14.31 1.58
CA PRO A 65 -6.71 -14.51 0.20
C PRO A 65 -6.82 -13.22 -0.61
N PRO A 66 -5.95 -12.99 -1.61
CA PRO A 66 -5.95 -11.74 -2.38
C PRO A 66 -7.29 -11.36 -3.00
N HIS A 67 -8.06 -12.33 -3.48
CA HIS A 67 -9.36 -12.12 -4.13
C HIS A 67 -10.52 -11.83 -3.14
N GLU A 68 -10.31 -12.06 -1.85
CA GLU A 68 -11.30 -11.80 -0.79
C GLU A 68 -11.01 -10.51 0.00
N ILE A 69 -9.88 -9.85 -0.25
CA ILE A 69 -9.55 -8.59 0.41
C ILE A 69 -10.57 -7.51 0.02
N ASP A 70 -11.21 -6.89 1.00
CA ASP A 70 -11.92 -5.63 0.74
C ASP A 70 -10.93 -4.47 0.85
N HIS A 71 -10.47 -3.99 -0.30
CA HIS A 71 -9.52 -2.88 -0.37
C HIS A 71 -10.09 -1.58 0.19
N ARG A 72 -11.43 -1.40 0.19
CA ARG A 72 -12.08 -0.22 0.77
C ARG A 72 -11.88 -0.17 2.29
N ALA A 73 -11.96 -1.32 2.96
CA ALA A 73 -11.68 -1.39 4.39
C ALA A 73 -10.26 -0.89 4.71
N ASN A 74 -9.26 -1.38 3.95
CA ASN A 74 -7.86 -1.00 4.15
C ASN A 74 -7.60 0.49 3.86
N VAL A 75 -8.18 1.02 2.77
CA VAL A 75 -8.05 2.46 2.44
C VAL A 75 -8.77 3.33 3.46
N HIS A 76 -9.96 2.93 3.92
CA HIS A 76 -10.68 3.62 4.99
C HIS A 76 -9.85 3.66 6.28
N ALA A 77 -9.26 2.52 6.67
CA ALA A 77 -8.40 2.44 7.84
C ALA A 77 -7.18 3.37 7.73
N ALA A 78 -6.52 3.39 6.58
CA ALA A 78 -5.41 4.31 6.34
C ALA A 78 -5.85 5.77 6.48
N ASN A 79 -6.97 6.14 5.85
CA ASN A 79 -7.49 7.51 5.90
C ASN A 79 -7.94 7.92 7.32
N SER A 80 -8.48 7.00 8.12
CA SER A 80 -8.92 7.29 9.50
C SER A 80 -7.77 7.72 10.42
N CYS A 81 -6.54 7.38 10.06
CA CYS A 81 -5.33 7.83 10.75
C CYS A 81 -4.97 9.30 10.43
N SER A 82 -5.71 9.99 9.57
CA SER A 82 -5.41 11.36 9.09
C SER A 82 -3.94 11.50 8.65
N PRO A 83 -3.47 10.67 7.71
CA PRO A 83 -2.09 10.71 7.26
C PRO A 83 -1.83 11.86 6.30
N ASP A 84 -0.59 12.35 6.29
CA ASP A 84 -0.11 13.31 5.28
C ASP A 84 0.19 12.58 3.95
N LEU A 85 0.47 11.27 4.01
CA LEU A 85 0.78 10.42 2.87
C LEU A 85 0.30 8.99 3.11
N ILE A 86 -0.29 8.38 2.09
CA ILE A 86 -0.57 6.94 2.04
C ILE A 86 0.39 6.30 1.03
N VAL A 87 1.13 5.29 1.46
CA VAL A 87 2.04 4.49 0.64
C VAL A 87 1.50 3.07 0.53
N SER A 88 1.36 2.55 -0.67
CA SER A 88 1.04 1.14 -0.89
C SER A 88 2.27 0.40 -1.39
N VAL A 89 2.63 -0.70 -0.74
CA VAL A 89 3.77 -1.55 -1.09
C VAL A 89 3.27 -2.92 -1.53
N ASN A 90 3.60 -3.30 -2.76
CA ASN A 90 3.13 -4.53 -3.37
C ASN A 90 4.29 -5.31 -3.98
N SER A 91 4.29 -6.62 -3.79
CA SER A 91 5.11 -7.53 -4.61
C SER A 91 4.40 -7.75 -5.93
N VAL A 92 5.13 -7.66 -7.03
CA VAL A 92 4.59 -7.77 -8.39
C VAL A 92 5.47 -8.69 -9.25
N GLY A 93 4.90 -9.31 -10.28
CA GLY A 93 5.66 -9.88 -11.38
C GLY A 93 6.16 -8.77 -12.31
N SER A 94 7.43 -8.77 -12.63
CA SER A 94 7.99 -7.79 -13.58
C SER A 94 8.00 -8.36 -14.99
N ILE A 95 7.51 -7.58 -15.94
CA ILE A 95 7.58 -7.87 -17.39
C ILE A 95 8.52 -6.90 -18.11
N VAL A 96 9.27 -6.09 -17.37
CA VAL A 96 10.21 -5.11 -17.94
C VAL A 96 11.63 -5.41 -17.46
N GLU A 97 12.60 -5.35 -18.36
CA GLU A 97 14.01 -5.67 -18.07
C GLU A 97 14.65 -4.73 -17.04
N SER A 98 14.17 -3.48 -16.94
CA SER A 98 14.67 -2.50 -15.98
C SER A 98 14.30 -2.80 -14.52
N MET A 99 13.42 -3.79 -14.30
CA MET A 99 13.00 -4.24 -12.98
C MET A 99 13.25 -5.74 -12.77
N PRO A 100 14.50 -6.18 -12.67
CA PRO A 100 14.79 -7.56 -12.31
C PRO A 100 14.34 -7.85 -10.86
N PRO A 101 14.21 -9.14 -10.46
CA PRO A 101 13.86 -9.52 -9.11
C PRO A 101 14.74 -8.82 -8.06
N GLY A 102 14.11 -8.33 -6.98
CA GLY A 102 14.79 -7.57 -5.93
C GLY A 102 14.86 -6.06 -6.17
N THR A 103 14.39 -5.58 -7.31
CA THR A 103 14.30 -4.14 -7.58
C THR A 103 13.00 -3.55 -7.01
N VAL A 104 13.10 -2.39 -6.41
CA VAL A 104 11.94 -1.57 -6.00
C VAL A 104 11.75 -0.45 -7.02
N GLY A 105 10.53 -0.22 -7.45
CA GLY A 105 10.18 0.86 -8.37
C GLY A 105 8.95 1.64 -7.89
N ILE A 106 8.80 2.85 -8.40
CA ILE A 106 7.66 3.73 -8.12
C ILE A 106 6.69 3.67 -9.30
N ALA A 107 5.45 3.30 -9.03
CA ALA A 107 4.41 3.29 -10.04
C ALA A 107 3.99 4.72 -10.40
N SER A 108 3.87 5.00 -11.69
CA SER A 108 3.36 6.26 -12.24
C SER A 108 1.96 6.12 -12.83
N GLY A 109 1.51 4.91 -13.09
CA GLY A 109 0.20 4.62 -13.65
C GLY A 109 -0.36 3.28 -13.21
N ILE A 110 -1.67 3.10 -13.41
CA ILE A 110 -2.39 1.87 -13.11
C ILE A 110 -3.18 1.48 -14.36
N LEU A 111 -3.06 0.22 -14.76
CA LEU A 111 -3.95 -0.43 -15.71
C LEU A 111 -4.83 -1.41 -14.94
N ASP A 112 -6.09 -1.09 -14.76
CA ASP A 112 -7.02 -1.93 -14.02
C ASP A 112 -7.75 -2.86 -14.98
N LEU A 113 -7.40 -4.14 -14.93
CA LEU A 113 -8.04 -5.22 -15.69
C LEU A 113 -8.99 -6.04 -14.80
N SER A 114 -9.29 -5.55 -13.59
CA SER A 114 -10.23 -6.22 -12.71
C SER A 114 -11.66 -6.08 -13.22
N ILE A 115 -12.43 -7.16 -13.11
CA ILE A 115 -13.85 -7.18 -13.50
C ILE A 115 -14.71 -6.58 -12.39
N LYS A 116 -14.23 -6.63 -11.14
CA LYS A 116 -14.96 -6.17 -9.97
C LYS A 116 -14.75 -4.66 -9.78
N PRO A 117 -15.82 -3.86 -9.79
CA PRO A 117 -15.67 -2.44 -9.54
C PRO A 117 -15.23 -2.19 -8.09
N TRP A 118 -14.22 -1.36 -7.91
CA TRP A 118 -13.75 -0.90 -6.62
C TRP A 118 -14.09 0.59 -6.48
N THR A 119 -15.16 0.91 -5.76
CA THR A 119 -15.61 2.27 -5.53
C THR A 119 -16.07 2.46 -4.08
N PHE A 120 -15.97 3.69 -3.58
CA PHE A 120 -16.62 4.14 -2.35
C PHE A 120 -18.01 4.71 -2.61
N HIS A 121 -18.37 4.92 -3.88
CA HIS A 121 -19.60 5.56 -4.35
C HIS A 121 -20.53 4.50 -4.93
N ASP A 122 -21.12 3.68 -4.05
CA ASP A 122 -22.03 2.62 -4.46
C ASP A 122 -23.41 3.16 -4.86
N ASP A 123 -23.80 4.33 -4.32
CA ASP A 123 -25.16 4.90 -4.39
C ASP A 123 -25.25 6.19 -5.19
N ASP A 124 -24.15 6.67 -5.77
CA ASP A 124 -24.12 7.92 -6.53
C ASP A 124 -23.26 7.82 -7.81
N ALA A 125 -23.38 8.79 -8.70
CA ALA A 125 -22.65 8.88 -9.95
C ALA A 125 -21.35 9.70 -9.83
N THR A 126 -20.68 9.66 -8.69
CA THR A 126 -19.41 10.37 -8.48
C THR A 126 -18.29 9.71 -9.26
N HIS A 127 -17.60 10.49 -10.08
CA HIS A 127 -16.45 10.07 -10.86
C HIS A 127 -15.17 10.70 -10.29
N ALA A 128 -14.25 9.87 -9.83
CA ALA A 128 -12.93 10.34 -9.41
C ALA A 128 -12.04 10.56 -10.64
N ASP A 129 -11.34 11.69 -10.68
CA ASP A 129 -10.27 11.89 -11.66
C ASP A 129 -9.07 10.97 -11.33
N ARG A 130 -8.78 10.02 -12.22
CA ARG A 130 -7.66 9.08 -12.11
C ARG A 130 -6.56 9.35 -13.13
N THR A 131 -6.55 10.52 -13.75
CA THR A 131 -5.51 10.92 -14.71
C THR A 131 -4.12 10.93 -14.07
N ARG A 132 -4.05 11.28 -12.79
CA ARG A 132 -2.83 11.26 -11.98
C ARG A 132 -3.09 10.51 -10.68
N PRO A 133 -2.97 9.18 -10.68
CA PRO A 133 -3.35 8.36 -9.53
C PRO A 133 -2.39 8.49 -8.34
N PHE A 134 -1.18 9.05 -8.54
CA PHE A 134 -0.16 9.21 -7.51
C PHE A 134 0.29 10.66 -7.37
N ASP A 135 0.68 11.05 -6.15
CA ASP A 135 1.24 12.38 -5.90
C ASP A 135 2.66 12.47 -6.48
N HIS A 136 2.83 13.38 -7.42
CA HIS A 136 4.09 13.58 -8.14
C HIS A 136 5.26 14.00 -7.22
N ARG A 137 5.02 14.83 -6.21
CA ARG A 137 6.09 15.33 -5.33
C ARG A 137 6.66 14.21 -4.48
N TYR A 138 5.78 13.41 -3.87
CA TYR A 138 6.21 12.27 -3.06
C TYR A 138 6.81 11.16 -3.92
N SER A 139 6.30 10.92 -5.11
CA SER A 139 6.90 9.99 -6.06
C SER A 139 8.36 10.38 -6.37
N SER A 140 8.63 11.65 -6.67
CA SER A 140 9.99 12.13 -6.96
C SER A 140 10.94 11.99 -5.76
N VAL A 141 10.45 12.23 -4.54
CA VAL A 141 11.25 12.00 -3.32
C VAL A 141 11.59 10.51 -3.17
N CYS A 142 10.61 9.64 -3.36
CA CYS A 142 10.82 8.19 -3.28
C CYS A 142 11.80 7.70 -4.36
N GLU A 143 11.69 8.19 -5.60
CA GLU A 143 12.62 7.88 -6.68
C GLU A 143 14.05 8.27 -6.34
N THR A 144 14.26 9.47 -5.76
CA THR A 144 15.57 9.92 -5.31
C THR A 144 16.16 8.98 -4.25
N VAL A 145 15.39 8.65 -3.23
CA VAL A 145 15.81 7.74 -2.15
C VAL A 145 16.14 6.34 -2.70
N LEU A 146 15.33 5.83 -3.63
CA LEU A 146 15.58 4.53 -4.25
C LEU A 146 16.87 4.54 -5.09
N ALA A 147 17.10 5.60 -5.88
CA ALA A 147 18.33 5.75 -6.66
C ALA A 147 19.57 5.74 -5.74
N GLU A 148 19.51 6.40 -4.61
CA GLU A 148 20.59 6.41 -3.61
C GLU A 148 20.81 5.04 -2.94
N ARG A 149 19.73 4.29 -2.67
CA ARG A 149 19.79 3.04 -1.92
C ARG A 149 20.10 1.81 -2.75
N GLN A 150 19.59 1.73 -3.97
CA GLN A 150 19.75 0.57 -4.85
C GLN A 150 20.52 0.87 -6.15
N GLY A 151 20.99 2.10 -6.34
CA GLY A 151 21.81 2.51 -7.48
C GLY A 151 20.99 2.85 -8.74
N ASN A 152 19.70 2.63 -8.75
CA ASN A 152 18.79 3.01 -9.83
C ASN A 152 17.38 3.31 -9.27
N SER A 153 16.56 3.97 -10.08
CA SER A 153 15.12 4.11 -9.80
C SER A 153 14.38 4.00 -11.14
N PRO A 154 13.81 2.83 -11.45
CA PRO A 154 13.00 2.67 -12.65
C PRO A 154 11.80 3.63 -12.62
N THR A 155 11.60 4.37 -13.70
CA THR A 155 10.55 5.38 -13.85
C THR A 155 9.54 5.00 -14.92
N GLY A 156 8.39 5.66 -14.94
CA GLY A 156 7.35 5.42 -15.93
C GLY A 156 6.65 4.06 -15.81
N LEU A 157 6.76 3.43 -14.65
CA LEU A 157 6.19 2.09 -14.42
C LEU A 157 4.67 2.15 -14.35
N VAL A 158 4.01 1.24 -15.05
CA VAL A 158 2.56 1.04 -14.96
C VAL A 158 2.30 -0.31 -14.29
N VAL A 159 1.52 -0.31 -13.24
CA VAL A 159 1.07 -1.53 -12.57
C VAL A 159 -0.20 -2.00 -13.24
N ALA A 160 -0.18 -3.21 -13.82
CA ALA A 160 -1.39 -3.88 -14.28
C ALA A 160 -1.99 -4.70 -13.13
N GLN A 161 -3.24 -4.41 -12.79
CA GLN A 161 -3.99 -5.17 -11.80
C GLN A 161 -4.86 -6.19 -12.52
N CYS A 162 -4.60 -7.47 -12.28
CA CYS A 162 -5.38 -8.60 -12.80
C CYS A 162 -6.21 -9.24 -11.70
N VAL A 163 -7.20 -10.05 -12.11
CA VAL A 163 -8.05 -10.79 -11.18
C VAL A 163 -7.27 -11.97 -10.60
N GLY A 164 -6.99 -11.93 -9.27
CA GLY A 164 -6.42 -13.10 -8.57
C GLY A 164 -7.41 -14.24 -8.43
N PRO A 165 -6.96 -15.45 -7.99
CA PRO A 165 -5.65 -15.72 -7.36
C PRO A 165 -4.55 -16.19 -8.32
N GLN A 166 -4.65 -15.93 -9.58
CA GLN A 166 -3.68 -16.34 -10.60
C GLN A 166 -2.50 -15.35 -10.64
N PHE A 167 -1.32 -15.89 -10.87
CA PHE A 167 -0.12 -15.10 -11.15
C PHE A 167 0.24 -15.31 -12.60
N GLU A 168 0.33 -14.23 -13.35
CA GLU A 168 0.85 -14.23 -14.72
C GLU A 168 2.39 -14.29 -14.62
N SER A 169 2.94 -15.33 -15.19
CA SER A 169 4.40 -15.51 -15.28
C SER A 169 4.89 -15.29 -16.70
#